data_d42895b4be154d39a146428431d6b3a0
#
_entry.id   d42895b4be154d39a146428431d6b3a0
#
_cell.length_a   1.000
_cell.length_b   1.000
_cell.length_c   1.000
_cell.angle_alpha   90.00
_cell.angle_beta   90.00
_cell.angle_gamma   90.00
#
_symmetry.space_group_name_H-M   'P 1'
#
loop_
_entity.id
_entity.type
_entity.pdbx_description
1 polymer ?
#
loop_
_entity_poly.entity_id
_entity_poly.type
_entity_poly.pdbx_seq_one_letter_code
_entity_poly.pdbx_strand_id
1 'polypeptide(L)' 'MRVTIEFCVVXNYEPRAAGLAAEIRKAFPQAEVKLIESSGGVFEVEMDGRRVFSKKALKRHADQGEVVRLLREAGAAS' A
#
# COMPACT_ATOMS: atom_id res chain seq x y z
N MET A 1 3.41 9.57 -9.47
CA MET A 1 2.66 8.71 -8.54
C MET A 1 3.40 8.65 -7.22
N ARG A 2 2.73 9.06 -6.16
CA ARG A 2 3.28 9.02 -4.81
C ARG A 2 2.43 8.10 -3.97
N VAL A 3 3.05 7.02 -3.48
CA VAL A 3 2.34 5.97 -2.76
C VAL A 3 2.84 5.92 -1.33
N THR A 4 1.92 5.88 -0.36
CA THR A 4 2.27 5.65 1.02
C THR A 4 1.69 4.34 1.49
N ILE A 5 2.46 3.62 2.30
CA ILE A 5 2.01 2.38 2.93
C ILE A 5 2.15 2.57 4.43
N GLU A 6 1.01 2.69 5.10
CA GLU A 6 0.98 2.84 6.57
C GLU A 6 0.76 1.46 7.17
N PHE A 7 1.64 1.03 8.07
CA PHE A 7 1.58 -0.32 8.58
C PHE A 7 1.84 -0.36 10.09
N CYS A 8 1.17 -1.28 10.75
CA CYS A 8 1.32 -1.47 12.19
C CYS A 8 2.64 -2.16 12.49
N VAL A 9 3.46 -1.53 13.33
CA VAL A 9 4.74 -2.12 13.71
C VAL A 9 4.56 -3.30 14.65
N VAL A 10 3.63 -3.17 15.58
CA VAL A 10 3.40 -4.20 16.57
C VAL A 10 2.98 -5.51 15.93
N UNK A 11 2.13 -5.44 14.77
CA UNK A 11 1.86 -6.36 14.27
C UNK A 11 2.66 -6.85 13.55
N ASN A 12 3.76 -6.57 13.53
CA ASN A 12 4.85 -7.05 12.73
C ASN A 12 4.52 -7.07 11.24
N TYR A 13 3.89 -6.00 10.78
CA TYR A 13 3.52 -5.91 9.37
C TYR A 13 4.62 -5.33 8.50
N GLU A 14 5.80 -5.03 9.06
CA GLU A 14 6.87 -4.44 8.27
C GLU A 14 7.33 -5.30 7.10
N PRO A 15 7.53 -6.62 7.25
CA PRO A 15 7.93 -7.41 6.09
C PRO A 15 6.90 -7.38 4.97
N ARG A 16 5.61 -7.35 5.35
CA ARG A 16 4.55 -7.25 4.36
C ARG A 16 4.60 -5.91 3.63
N ALA A 17 4.84 -4.83 4.39
CA ALA A 17 4.93 -3.50 3.80
C ALA A 17 6.14 -3.36 2.89
N ALA A 18 7.29 -3.91 3.33
CA ALA A 18 8.50 -3.85 2.52
C ALA A 18 8.34 -4.65 1.23
N GLY A 19 7.70 -5.81 1.32
CA GLY A 19 7.44 -6.61 0.13
C GLY A 19 6.54 -5.90 -0.84
N LEU A 20 5.49 -5.25 -0.33
CA LEU A 20 4.58 -4.50 -1.19
C LEU A 20 5.30 -3.32 -1.83
N ALA A 21 6.14 -2.63 -1.07
CA ALA A 21 6.89 -1.50 -1.64
C ALA A 21 7.76 -1.95 -2.80
N ALA A 22 8.42 -3.11 -2.65
CA ALA A 22 9.26 -3.64 -3.73
C ALA A 22 8.41 -3.98 -4.95
N GLU A 23 7.24 -4.57 -4.71
CA GLU A 23 6.34 -4.93 -5.80
C GLU A 23 5.88 -3.68 -6.56
N ILE A 24 5.53 -2.63 -5.81
CA ILE A 24 5.07 -1.39 -6.41
C ILE A 24 6.18 -0.73 -7.23
N ARG A 25 7.40 -0.70 -6.68
CA ARG A 25 8.51 -0.08 -7.39
C ARG A 25 8.83 -0.82 -8.68
N LYS A 26 8.67 -2.15 -8.68
CA LYS A 26 8.88 -2.93 -9.88
C LYS A 26 7.83 -2.65 -10.93
N ALA A 27 6.57 -2.54 -10.51
CA ALA A 27 5.46 -2.30 -11.44
C ALA A 27 5.43 -0.86 -11.95
N PHE A 28 5.84 0.08 -11.10
CA PHE A 28 5.80 1.51 -11.42
C PHE A 28 7.16 2.13 -11.09
N PRO A 29 8.16 2.00 -11.98
CA PRO A 29 9.51 2.44 -11.64
C PRO A 29 9.64 3.91 -11.30
N GLN A 30 8.70 4.75 -11.74
CA GLN A 30 8.75 6.18 -11.46
C GLN A 30 8.03 6.54 -10.16
N ALA A 31 7.39 5.57 -9.52
CA ALA A 31 6.63 5.86 -8.31
C ALA A 31 7.55 6.17 -7.14
N GLU A 32 7.12 7.12 -6.32
CA GLU A 32 7.76 7.41 -5.04
C GLU A 32 6.98 6.66 -3.97
N VAL A 33 7.65 5.73 -3.28
CA VAL A 33 6.99 4.89 -2.29
C VAL A 33 7.55 5.17 -0.91
N LYS A 34 6.68 5.46 0.04
CA LYS A 34 7.07 5.79 1.39
C LYS A 34 6.38 4.86 2.38
N LEU A 35 7.15 4.28 3.30
CA LEU A 35 6.62 3.44 4.37
C LEU A 35 6.41 4.30 5.61
N ILE A 36 5.24 4.17 6.23
CA ILE A 36 4.89 4.96 7.41
C ILE A 36 4.56 4.01 8.55
N GLU A 37 5.36 4.07 9.61
CA GLU A 37 5.14 3.23 10.79
C GLU A 37 3.93 3.74 11.55
N SER A 38 3.11 2.80 12.03
CA SER A 38 1.89 3.14 12.70
C SER A 38 1.56 2.07 13.74
N SER A 39 0.33 2.09 14.24
CA SER A 39 -0.12 1.16 15.26
C SER A 39 -1.58 0.81 14.99
N GLY A 40 -2.14 -0.05 15.86
CA GLY A 40 -3.55 -0.39 15.77
C GLY A 40 -3.90 -1.43 14.72
N GLY A 41 -2.90 -2.18 14.24
CA GLY A 41 -3.16 -3.25 13.28
C GLY A 41 -3.46 -2.79 11.88
N VAL A 42 -3.11 -1.53 11.55
CA VAL A 42 -3.46 -0.98 10.25
C VAL A 42 -2.55 -1.48 9.14
N PHE A 43 -3.08 -1.48 7.93
CA PHE A 43 -2.33 -1.66 6.70
C PHE A 43 -3.10 -0.92 5.63
N GLU A 44 -2.64 0.30 5.33
CA GLU A 44 -3.39 1.24 4.51
C GLU A 44 -2.50 1.78 3.40
N VAL A 45 -3.02 1.83 2.19
CA VAL A 45 -2.25 2.29 1.04
C VAL A 45 -2.97 3.47 0.41
N GLU A 46 -2.21 4.55 0.17
CA GLU A 46 -2.75 5.73 -0.50
C GLU A 46 -1.91 6.06 -1.72
N MET A 47 -2.58 6.58 -2.75
CA MET A 47 -1.92 7.08 -3.95
C MET A 47 -2.30 8.54 -4.13
N ASP A 48 -1.29 9.41 -4.06
CA ASP A 48 -1.50 10.85 -4.22
C ASP A 48 -2.60 11.37 -3.30
N GLY A 49 -2.59 10.87 -2.06
CA GLY A 49 -3.51 11.30 -1.03
C GLY A 49 -4.86 10.59 -1.02
N ARG A 50 -5.11 9.68 -1.95
CA ARG A 50 -6.36 8.93 -1.99
C ARG A 50 -6.15 7.50 -1.55
N ARG A 51 -7.03 7.02 -0.68
CA ARG A 51 -6.92 5.65 -0.17
C ARG A 51 -7.32 4.65 -1.25
N VAL A 52 -6.42 3.71 -1.57
CA VAL A 52 -6.72 2.67 -2.55
C VAL A 52 -6.91 1.30 -1.90
N PHE A 53 -6.33 1.10 -0.72
CA PHE A 53 -6.53 -0.15 0.02
C PHE A 53 -6.57 0.14 1.51
N SER A 54 -7.51 -0.49 2.20
CA SER A 54 -7.64 -0.32 3.65
C SER A 54 -7.96 -1.66 4.30
N LYS A 55 -6.98 -2.18 5.07
CA LYS A 55 -7.23 -3.37 5.86
C LYS A 55 -8.33 -3.09 6.90
N LYS A 56 -8.35 -1.87 7.43
CA LYS A 56 -9.33 -1.52 8.44
C LYS A 56 -10.74 -1.60 7.86
N ALA A 57 -10.93 -1.09 6.65
CA ALA A 57 -12.26 -1.10 6.03
C ALA A 57 -12.65 -2.48 5.55
N LEU A 58 -11.73 -3.23 4.96
CA LEU A 58 -12.03 -4.53 4.36
C LEU A 58 -11.90 -5.68 5.36
N LYS A 59 -11.23 -5.45 6.46
CA LYS A 59 -11.01 -6.45 7.51
C LYS A 59 -10.24 -7.65 7.02
N ARG A 60 -9.31 -7.40 6.12
CA ARG A 60 -8.41 -8.43 5.60
C ARG A 60 -7.18 -7.76 4.98
N HIS A 61 -6.11 -8.54 4.85
CA HIS A 61 -4.95 -8.10 4.10
C HIS A 61 -5.23 -8.21 2.61
N ALA A 62 -4.42 -7.52 1.82
CA ALA A 62 -4.55 -7.56 0.37
C ALA A 62 -4.15 -8.93 -0.17
N ASP A 63 -4.81 -9.35 -1.23
CA ASP A 63 -4.38 -10.50 -1.98
C ASP A 63 -3.15 -10.16 -2.80
N GLN A 64 -2.44 -11.20 -3.23
CA GLN A 64 -1.26 -10.98 -4.05
C GLN A 64 -1.65 -10.27 -5.34
N GLY A 65 -0.93 -9.19 -5.65
CA GLY A 65 -1.20 -8.41 -6.86
C GLY A 65 -2.35 -7.44 -6.76
N GLU A 66 -3.11 -7.49 -5.66
CA GLU A 66 -4.31 -6.66 -5.55
C GLU A 66 -3.98 -5.17 -5.51
N VAL A 67 -2.98 -4.79 -4.70
CA VAL A 67 -2.67 -3.37 -4.56
C VAL A 67 -2.12 -2.80 -5.86
N VAL A 68 -1.27 -3.55 -6.55
CA VAL A 68 -0.75 -3.08 -7.83
C VAL A 68 -1.89 -2.87 -8.82
N ARG A 69 -2.85 -3.80 -8.85
CA ARG A 69 -4.02 -3.65 -9.71
C ARG A 69 -4.81 -2.38 -9.36
N LEU A 70 -5.03 -2.16 -8.06
CA LEU A 70 -5.79 -0.99 -7.61
C LEU A 70 -5.05 0.30 -7.97
N LEU A 71 -3.72 0.31 -7.82
CA LEU A 71 -2.95 1.49 -8.18
C LEU A 71 -3.03 1.76 -9.67
N ARG A 72 -2.98 0.71 -10.47
CA ARG A 72 -3.06 0.85 -11.92
C ARG A 72 -4.42 1.42 -12.33
N GLU A 73 -5.50 0.91 -11.71
CA GLU A 73 -6.84 1.40 -12.00
C GLU A 73 -7.01 2.86 -11.56
N ALA A 74 -6.47 3.21 -10.39
CA ALA A 74 -6.59 4.58 -9.90
C ALA A 74 -5.80 5.55 -10.78
N GLY A 75 -4.62 5.13 -11.22
CA GLY A 75 -3.82 5.97 -12.10
C GLY A 75 -4.48 6.19 -13.45
N ALA A 76 -5.11 5.15 -13.98
CA ALA A 76 -5.80 5.27 -15.27
C ALA A 76 -7.03 6.18 -15.16
N ALA A 77 -7.65 6.22 -13.97
CA ALA A 77 -8.85 7.04 -13.77
C ALA A 77 -8.51 8.53 -13.58
N SER A 78 -7.26 8.86 -13.27
CA SER A 78 -6.89 10.27 -13.07
C SER A 78 -6.35 10.93 -14.36
#